data_1d385a143cbf1cb4242e34d1a7b4fce0
#
_entry.id   1d385a143cbf1cb4242e34d1a7b4fce0
#
_cell.length_a   1.000
_cell.length_b   1.000
_cell.length_c   1.000
_cell.angle_alpha   90.00
_cell.angle_beta   90.00
_cell.angle_gamma   90.00
#
_symmetry.space_group_name_H-M   'P 1'
#
loop_
_entity.id
_entity.type
_entity.pdbx_description
1 polymer ?
#
loop_
_entity_poly.entity_id
_entity_poly.type
_entity_poly.pdbx_seq_one_letter_code
_entity_poly.pdbx_strand_id
1 'polypeptide(L)'
;MLELDSGFDFEAARDEECFAALPARPGIMLIEMRESGAQPYLARTADIRRAAGRLLCEPEAGTKRLNLRNLATRIRFRVTGSKFEQTVAMYHLARAKFPKRYRDLIRLRPPAVLKVNLRNEYPRCYVTRRISSDGGFYVGPFMSRRSAEAFAEGFLDLFKIRRCQIKIRRDPEFPGCIYSEMKMCLAPCFAGCTEDDYDVETSRVVATLATSGEALTQELERDRGAASEALDFERAAAVHKRIEKATAALRGLPEIARRIDELDAVILQRAAEDKSIAVFPILGGLLAEPMFLRFGELSSEPRSVEAILKQVLEPRMNTNEHRSRYEEESHAGAVPPNETDSPLGARWRVQYGLRNAPPERSEHLAILSRWFYSKPREGEIFFWEAAWPYRRILRACARLLAPMGAPTSNPSSANPSPQSSS
;
A
#
# COMPACT_ATOMS: atom_id res chain seq x y z
N MET A 1 18.66 6.34 -4.16
CA MET A 1 18.13 5.67 -5.40
C MET A 1 18.73 4.28 -5.50
N LEU A 2 17.95 3.25 -5.80
CA LEU A 2 18.46 1.88 -6.01
C LEU A 2 19.19 1.81 -7.34
N GLU A 3 20.49 2.10 -7.34
CA GLU A 3 21.37 2.06 -8.51
C GLU A 3 21.95 0.65 -8.74
N LEU A 4 22.50 0.44 -9.92
CA LEU A 4 23.23 -0.77 -10.24
C LEU A 4 24.65 -0.63 -9.70
N ASP A 5 24.97 -1.37 -8.65
CA ASP A 5 26.17 -1.18 -7.83
C ASP A 5 27.41 -1.76 -8.48
N SER A 6 27.24 -2.69 -9.40
CA SER A 6 28.34 -3.45 -10.01
C SER A 6 28.17 -3.52 -11.53
N GLY A 7 29.26 -3.62 -12.22
CA GLY A 7 29.26 -3.80 -13.67
C GLY A 7 30.65 -3.89 -14.26
N PHE A 8 30.73 -4.46 -15.44
CA PHE A 8 31.97 -4.58 -16.22
C PHE A 8 31.66 -4.59 -17.71
N ASP A 9 32.67 -4.30 -18.51
CA ASP A 9 32.57 -4.35 -19.95
C ASP A 9 32.53 -5.80 -20.43
N PHE A 10 31.67 -6.08 -21.40
CA PHE A 10 31.49 -7.42 -21.96
C PHE A 10 32.22 -7.53 -23.29
N GLU A 11 33.10 -8.50 -23.38
CA GLU A 11 33.81 -8.88 -24.60
C GLU A 11 33.49 -10.35 -24.91
N ALA A 12 33.01 -10.63 -26.10
CA ALA A 12 32.65 -11.99 -26.51
C ALA A 12 33.83 -12.97 -26.48
N ALA A 13 35.07 -12.47 -26.69
CA ALA A 13 36.27 -13.28 -26.63
C ALA A 13 36.65 -13.72 -25.20
N ARG A 14 36.09 -13.07 -24.16
CA ARG A 14 36.39 -13.32 -22.73
C ARG A 14 35.11 -13.63 -21.93
N ASP A 15 34.13 -14.24 -22.57
CA ASP A 15 32.82 -14.49 -21.99
C ASP A 15 32.86 -15.40 -20.76
N GLU A 16 33.72 -16.43 -20.73
CA GLU A 16 33.89 -17.32 -19.56
C GLU A 16 34.33 -16.55 -18.31
N GLU A 17 35.31 -15.65 -18.45
CA GLU A 17 35.77 -14.78 -17.36
C GLU A 17 34.64 -13.84 -16.89
N CYS A 18 33.92 -13.26 -17.87
CA CYS A 18 32.78 -12.41 -17.58
C CYS A 18 31.70 -13.16 -16.82
N PHE A 19 31.35 -14.38 -17.21
CA PHE A 19 30.34 -15.18 -16.52
C PHE A 19 30.83 -15.65 -15.14
N ALA A 20 32.11 -15.97 -14.98
CA ALA A 20 32.69 -16.34 -13.67
C ALA A 20 32.61 -15.17 -12.66
N ALA A 21 32.77 -13.92 -13.12
CA ALA A 21 32.70 -12.73 -12.29
C ALA A 21 31.26 -12.39 -11.84
N LEU A 22 30.21 -12.91 -12.53
CA LEU A 22 28.83 -12.66 -12.17
C LEU A 22 28.39 -13.52 -10.98
N PRO A 23 27.59 -12.96 -10.04
CA PRO A 23 27.05 -13.73 -8.92
C PRO A 23 25.93 -14.67 -9.36
N ALA A 24 25.95 -15.92 -8.86
CA ALA A 24 24.83 -16.87 -9.00
C ALA A 24 23.76 -16.58 -7.92
N ARG A 25 23.19 -15.37 -7.95
CA ARG A 25 22.25 -14.85 -6.95
C ARG A 25 21.11 -14.07 -7.62
N PRO A 26 19.96 -13.94 -6.94
CA PRO A 26 18.84 -13.11 -7.43
C PRO A 26 19.23 -11.64 -7.58
N GLY A 27 18.70 -11.01 -8.62
CA GLY A 27 18.95 -9.59 -8.81
C GLY A 27 18.34 -9.01 -10.08
N ILE A 28 18.81 -7.82 -10.40
CA ILE A 28 18.48 -7.09 -11.62
C ILE A 28 19.73 -6.97 -12.48
N MET A 29 19.55 -7.11 -13.76
CA MET A 29 20.62 -7.00 -14.74
C MET A 29 20.20 -6.03 -15.85
N LEU A 30 21.10 -5.14 -16.22
CA LEU A 30 21.01 -4.22 -17.35
C LEU A 30 22.16 -4.55 -18.30
N ILE A 31 21.84 -4.83 -19.55
CA ILE A 31 22.83 -5.01 -20.63
C ILE A 31 22.77 -3.80 -21.54
N GLU A 32 23.88 -3.06 -21.61
CA GLU A 32 24.03 -1.90 -22.49
C GLU A 32 24.44 -2.38 -23.89
N MET A 33 23.91 -1.72 -24.92
CA MET A 33 24.10 -2.12 -26.30
C MET A 33 25.20 -1.30 -26.98
N ARG A 34 25.85 -1.90 -27.95
CA ARG A 34 26.94 -1.27 -28.75
C ARG A 34 26.46 -0.10 -29.58
N GLU A 35 25.28 -0.21 -30.15
CA GLU A 35 24.72 0.84 -31.01
C GLU A 35 24.27 2.03 -30.13
N SER A 36 24.79 3.21 -30.50
CA SER A 36 24.43 4.45 -29.78
C SER A 36 22.95 4.74 -29.95
N GLY A 37 22.25 4.91 -28.81
CA GLY A 37 20.79 5.12 -28.77
C GLY A 37 19.95 3.85 -28.76
N ALA A 38 20.55 2.65 -28.89
CA ALA A 38 19.81 1.40 -28.73
C ALA A 38 19.33 1.26 -27.27
N GLN A 39 18.11 0.73 -27.14
CA GLN A 39 17.54 0.52 -25.81
C GLN A 39 18.26 -0.60 -25.07
N PRO A 40 18.69 -0.40 -23.83
CA PRO A 40 19.34 -1.45 -23.03
C PRO A 40 18.33 -2.57 -22.72
N TYR A 41 18.86 -3.77 -22.50
CA TYR A 41 18.05 -4.89 -22.02
C TYR A 41 18.03 -4.88 -20.49
N LEU A 42 16.85 -4.76 -19.90
CA LEU A 42 16.65 -4.74 -18.47
C LEU A 42 15.80 -5.94 -18.04
N ALA A 43 16.30 -6.73 -17.10
CA ALA A 43 15.60 -7.89 -16.58
C ALA A 43 15.85 -8.11 -15.09
N ARG A 44 14.84 -8.69 -14.42
CA ARG A 44 14.98 -9.30 -13.11
C ARG A 44 15.18 -10.80 -13.27
N THR A 45 16.02 -11.38 -12.44
CA THR A 45 16.34 -12.81 -12.51
C THR A 45 16.53 -13.43 -11.12
N ALA A 46 16.29 -14.73 -11.03
CA ALA A 46 16.62 -15.51 -9.84
C ALA A 46 18.12 -15.83 -9.74
N ASP A 47 18.85 -15.73 -10.87
CA ASP A 47 20.29 -16.00 -10.94
C ASP A 47 20.88 -15.14 -12.06
N ILE A 48 21.71 -14.17 -11.68
CA ILE A 48 22.31 -13.19 -12.61
C ILE A 48 23.26 -13.90 -13.57
N ARG A 49 24.17 -14.77 -13.06
CA ARG A 49 25.13 -15.52 -13.87
C ARG A 49 24.44 -16.35 -14.93
N ARG A 50 23.45 -17.16 -14.52
CA ARG A 50 22.70 -18.02 -15.44
C ARG A 50 21.93 -17.23 -16.48
N ALA A 51 21.34 -16.08 -16.09
CA ALA A 51 20.59 -15.23 -17.02
C ALA A 51 21.51 -14.57 -18.05
N ALA A 52 22.69 -14.08 -17.64
CA ALA A 52 23.69 -13.52 -18.53
C ALA A 52 24.22 -14.58 -19.51
N GLY A 53 24.62 -15.75 -19.02
CA GLY A 53 25.08 -16.85 -19.86
C GLY A 53 24.03 -17.20 -20.94
N ARG A 54 22.77 -17.34 -20.58
CA ARG A 54 21.68 -17.64 -21.54
C ARG A 54 21.52 -16.59 -22.66
N LEU A 55 21.81 -15.32 -22.35
CA LEU A 55 21.64 -14.20 -23.30
C LEU A 55 22.89 -13.90 -24.11
N LEU A 56 24.07 -14.23 -23.60
CA LEU A 56 25.36 -13.80 -24.10
C LEU A 56 26.29 -14.95 -24.48
N CYS A 57 25.95 -16.23 -24.21
CA CYS A 57 26.71 -17.36 -24.70
C CYS A 57 26.64 -17.48 -26.23
N GLU A 58 27.55 -18.25 -26.80
CA GLU A 58 27.49 -18.56 -28.21
C GLU A 58 26.15 -19.24 -28.56
N PRO A 59 25.43 -18.74 -29.58
CA PRO A 59 24.11 -19.28 -29.92
C PRO A 59 24.24 -20.67 -30.54
N GLU A 60 23.50 -21.63 -30.06
CA GLU A 60 23.37 -22.94 -30.69
C GLU A 60 22.69 -22.80 -32.06
N ALA A 61 23.19 -23.51 -33.06
CA ALA A 61 22.65 -23.51 -34.42
C ALA A 61 21.14 -23.85 -34.42
N GLY A 62 20.32 -23.04 -35.06
CA GLY A 62 18.88 -23.24 -35.19
C GLY A 62 18.03 -22.71 -34.01
N THR A 63 18.65 -22.16 -32.99
CA THR A 63 17.91 -21.62 -31.82
C THR A 63 17.27 -20.26 -32.14
N LYS A 64 15.97 -20.09 -31.83
CA LYS A 64 15.23 -18.82 -31.96
C LYS A 64 15.25 -17.98 -30.68
N ARG A 65 16.09 -18.32 -29.72
CA ARG A 65 16.18 -17.59 -28.44
C ARG A 65 16.83 -16.23 -28.66
N LEU A 66 16.40 -15.24 -27.86
CA LEU A 66 17.06 -13.95 -27.81
C LEU A 66 18.53 -14.13 -27.42
N ASN A 67 19.42 -13.66 -28.28
CA ASN A 67 20.86 -13.61 -28.02
C ASN A 67 21.37 -12.18 -28.23
N LEU A 68 22.11 -11.67 -27.26
CA LEU A 68 22.61 -10.30 -27.24
C LEU A 68 24.15 -10.23 -27.36
N ARG A 69 24.83 -11.37 -27.56
CA ARG A 69 26.29 -11.50 -27.57
C ARG A 69 26.98 -10.45 -28.42
N ASN A 70 26.53 -10.28 -29.63
CA ASN A 70 27.16 -9.36 -30.61
C ASN A 70 26.74 -7.89 -30.41
N LEU A 71 25.71 -7.65 -29.62
CA LEU A 71 25.13 -6.34 -29.38
C LEU A 71 25.55 -5.74 -28.04
N ALA A 72 25.91 -6.58 -27.07
CA ALA A 72 26.25 -6.16 -25.71
C ALA A 72 27.64 -5.50 -25.66
N THR A 73 27.78 -4.46 -24.84
CA THR A 73 29.04 -3.81 -24.50
C THR A 73 29.34 -3.83 -23.02
N ARG A 74 28.31 -3.75 -22.18
CA ARG A 74 28.48 -3.66 -20.74
C ARG A 74 27.33 -4.36 -20.01
N ILE A 75 27.67 -5.07 -18.95
CA ILE A 75 26.72 -5.69 -18.03
C ILE A 75 26.77 -4.91 -16.73
N ARG A 76 25.64 -4.38 -16.30
CA ARG A 76 25.47 -3.81 -14.97
C ARG A 76 24.45 -4.63 -14.19
N PHE A 77 24.67 -4.82 -12.91
CA PHE A 77 23.77 -5.61 -12.09
C PHE A 77 23.71 -5.12 -10.65
N ARG A 78 22.65 -5.54 -9.97
CA ARG A 78 22.47 -5.41 -8.52
C ARG A 78 21.94 -6.72 -7.96
N VAL A 79 22.60 -7.24 -6.95
CA VAL A 79 22.09 -8.38 -6.17
C VAL A 79 20.98 -7.87 -5.24
N THR A 80 19.92 -8.63 -5.10
CA THR A 80 18.77 -8.30 -4.25
C THR A 80 18.52 -9.41 -3.24
N GLY A 81 18.12 -9.03 -2.01
CA GLY A 81 17.82 -9.98 -0.94
C GLY A 81 16.40 -10.53 -0.99
N SER A 82 15.49 -9.88 -1.73
CA SER A 82 14.10 -10.26 -1.79
C SER A 82 13.45 -9.92 -3.13
N LYS A 83 12.31 -10.55 -3.43
CA LYS A 83 11.49 -10.24 -4.61
C LYS A 83 10.88 -8.84 -4.55
N PHE A 84 10.62 -8.33 -3.35
CA PHE A 84 10.12 -6.97 -3.18
C PHE A 84 11.19 -5.95 -3.52
N GLU A 85 12.39 -6.07 -2.96
CA GLU A 85 13.55 -5.24 -3.31
C GLU A 85 13.79 -5.25 -4.82
N GLN A 86 13.78 -6.45 -5.43
CA GLN A 86 13.92 -6.62 -6.87
C GLN A 86 12.82 -5.87 -7.66
N THR A 87 11.58 -5.87 -7.15
CA THR A 87 10.46 -5.18 -7.82
C THR A 87 10.59 -3.66 -7.69
N VAL A 88 10.99 -3.15 -6.53
CA VAL A 88 11.22 -1.71 -6.30
C VAL A 88 12.38 -1.21 -7.14
N ALA A 89 13.52 -1.91 -7.15
CA ALA A 89 14.67 -1.54 -7.97
C ALA A 89 14.35 -1.61 -9.48
N MET A 90 13.61 -2.64 -9.92
CA MET A 90 13.14 -2.74 -11.30
C MET A 90 12.21 -1.58 -11.68
N TYR A 91 11.35 -1.12 -10.77
CA TYR A 91 10.49 0.03 -10.98
C TYR A 91 11.30 1.30 -11.23
N HIS A 92 12.26 1.61 -10.37
CA HIS A 92 13.08 2.81 -10.51
C HIS A 92 13.92 2.79 -11.79
N LEU A 93 14.59 1.66 -12.07
CA LEU A 93 15.41 1.51 -13.28
C LEU A 93 14.58 1.55 -14.57
N ALA A 94 13.45 0.85 -14.58
CA ALA A 94 12.58 0.85 -15.75
C ALA A 94 11.99 2.24 -16.00
N ARG A 95 11.59 2.97 -14.96
CA ARG A 95 11.09 4.34 -15.08
C ARG A 95 12.15 5.29 -15.63
N ALA A 96 13.40 5.18 -15.15
CA ALA A 96 14.51 6.01 -15.61
C ALA A 96 14.91 5.69 -17.06
N LYS A 97 15.00 4.41 -17.45
CA LYS A 97 15.49 3.99 -18.77
C LYS A 97 14.39 3.88 -19.83
N PHE A 98 13.14 3.64 -19.44
CA PHE A 98 12.00 3.42 -20.34
C PHE A 98 10.76 4.23 -19.92
N PRO A 99 10.82 5.58 -19.84
CA PRO A 99 9.77 6.41 -19.24
C PRO A 99 8.39 6.24 -19.92
N LYS A 100 8.34 5.85 -21.19
CA LYS A 100 7.09 5.62 -21.93
C LYS A 100 6.51 4.20 -21.75
N ARG A 101 7.33 3.22 -21.35
CA ARG A 101 6.96 1.79 -21.38
C ARG A 101 7.15 1.07 -20.04
N TYR A 102 7.70 1.72 -19.01
CA TYR A 102 8.02 1.06 -17.73
C TYR A 102 6.81 0.38 -17.07
N ARG A 103 5.60 0.96 -17.20
CA ARG A 103 4.39 0.39 -16.61
C ARG A 103 4.07 -0.99 -17.20
N ASP A 104 4.26 -1.15 -18.50
CA ASP A 104 4.04 -2.42 -19.21
C ASP A 104 5.16 -3.42 -18.88
N LEU A 105 6.43 -2.96 -18.88
CA LEU A 105 7.59 -3.79 -18.54
C LEU A 105 7.47 -4.45 -17.17
N ILE A 106 7.00 -3.71 -16.16
CA ILE A 106 6.84 -4.23 -14.80
C ILE A 106 5.41 -4.72 -14.52
N ARG A 107 4.53 -4.63 -15.51
CA ARG A 107 3.11 -5.02 -15.42
C ARG A 107 2.43 -4.37 -14.21
N LEU A 108 2.58 -3.05 -14.07
CA LEU A 108 1.92 -2.28 -13.02
C LEU A 108 0.41 -2.24 -13.28
N ARG A 109 -0.34 -2.73 -12.30
CA ARG A 109 -1.81 -2.66 -12.31
C ARG A 109 -2.25 -1.99 -11.02
N PRO A 110 -2.89 -0.81 -11.09
CA PRO A 110 -3.42 -0.14 -9.91
C PRO A 110 -4.34 -1.07 -9.12
N PRO A 111 -4.21 -1.12 -7.78
CA PRO A 111 -5.07 -1.92 -6.94
C PRO A 111 -6.49 -1.36 -6.90
N ALA A 112 -7.43 -2.17 -6.46
CA ALA A 112 -8.75 -1.68 -6.13
C ALA A 112 -8.72 -0.88 -4.82
N VAL A 113 -9.42 0.24 -4.78
CA VAL A 113 -9.60 1.11 -3.61
C VAL A 113 -11.06 1.52 -3.50
N LEU A 114 -11.52 1.81 -2.29
CA LEU A 114 -12.76 2.55 -2.09
C LEU A 114 -12.49 4.04 -2.26
N LYS A 115 -13.43 4.74 -2.90
CA LYS A 115 -13.45 6.20 -2.99
C LYS A 115 -14.74 6.73 -2.41
N VAL A 116 -14.64 7.67 -1.47
CA VAL A 116 -15.75 8.56 -1.12
C VAL A 116 -15.56 9.85 -1.91
N ASN A 117 -16.52 10.15 -2.80
CA ASN A 117 -16.43 11.32 -3.68
C ASN A 117 -16.97 12.57 -2.98
N LEU A 118 -16.14 13.15 -2.12
CA LEU A 118 -16.47 14.30 -1.29
C LEU A 118 -16.60 15.63 -2.07
N ARG A 119 -16.29 15.62 -3.38
CA ARG A 119 -16.51 16.81 -4.25
C ARG A 119 -17.97 17.00 -4.65
N ASN A 120 -18.76 15.95 -4.58
CA ASN A 120 -20.18 16.01 -4.88
C ASN A 120 -20.94 16.60 -3.68
N GLU A 121 -21.97 17.36 -3.95
CA GLU A 121 -22.92 17.84 -2.97
C GLU A 121 -23.54 16.69 -2.14
N TYR A 122 -23.86 15.60 -2.81
CA TYR A 122 -24.30 14.35 -2.18
C TYR A 122 -23.25 13.24 -2.46
N PRO A 123 -22.23 13.10 -1.60
CA PRO A 123 -21.17 12.10 -1.78
C PRO A 123 -21.70 10.67 -1.87
N ARG A 124 -20.96 9.82 -2.54
CA ARG A 124 -21.17 8.37 -2.53
C ARG A 124 -19.85 7.63 -2.36
N CYS A 125 -19.91 6.42 -1.80
CA CYS A 125 -18.79 5.51 -1.71
C CYS A 125 -18.87 4.45 -2.81
N TYR A 126 -17.76 4.18 -3.50
CA TYR A 126 -17.68 3.17 -4.56
C TYR A 126 -16.27 2.67 -4.79
N VAL A 127 -16.16 1.50 -5.41
CA VAL A 127 -14.88 0.88 -5.75
C VAL A 127 -14.33 1.43 -7.06
N THR A 128 -13.04 1.78 -7.08
CA THR A 128 -12.33 2.22 -8.27
C THR A 128 -10.90 1.68 -8.28
N ARG A 129 -10.24 1.71 -9.45
CA ARG A 129 -8.78 1.53 -9.58
C ARG A 129 -8.07 2.83 -9.95
N ARG A 130 -8.83 3.89 -10.17
CA ARG A 130 -8.27 5.19 -10.53
C ARG A 130 -8.15 6.04 -9.27
N ILE A 131 -6.93 6.34 -8.88
CA ILE A 131 -6.61 7.33 -7.85
C ILE A 131 -6.30 8.62 -8.60
N SER A 132 -7.16 9.61 -8.43
CA SER A 132 -7.05 10.91 -9.10
C SER A 132 -6.37 11.90 -8.17
N SER A 133 -5.75 12.93 -8.77
CA SER A 133 -5.21 14.09 -8.04
C SER A 133 -6.30 15.10 -7.64
N ASP A 134 -7.50 14.61 -7.35
CA ASP A 134 -8.67 15.44 -7.05
C ASP A 134 -8.90 15.68 -5.55
N GLY A 135 -7.96 15.26 -4.70
CA GLY A 135 -8.12 15.33 -3.26
C GLY A 135 -9.28 14.48 -2.73
N GLY A 136 -9.64 13.41 -3.44
CA GLY A 136 -10.68 12.47 -3.01
C GLY A 136 -10.24 11.65 -1.80
N PHE A 137 -11.20 11.20 -1.00
CA PHE A 137 -10.95 10.29 0.11
C PHE A 137 -10.90 8.86 -0.40
N TYR A 138 -9.74 8.21 -0.22
CA TYR A 138 -9.49 6.86 -0.72
C TYR A 138 -9.05 5.93 0.41
N VAL A 139 -9.58 4.70 0.42
CA VAL A 139 -9.17 3.62 1.35
C VAL A 139 -8.78 2.38 0.57
N GLY A 140 -7.64 1.81 0.90
CA GLY A 140 -7.07 0.63 0.24
C GLY A 140 -5.58 0.45 0.56
N PRO A 141 -4.90 -0.43 -0.16
CA PRO A 141 -5.34 -1.23 -1.31
C PRO A 141 -6.09 -2.51 -0.92
N PHE A 142 -6.99 -2.97 -1.78
CA PHE A 142 -7.63 -4.28 -1.66
C PHE A 142 -6.97 -5.30 -2.60
N MET A 143 -7.05 -6.58 -2.25
CA MET A 143 -6.49 -7.69 -3.02
C MET A 143 -7.03 -7.75 -4.46
N SER A 144 -8.33 -7.52 -4.61
CA SER A 144 -9.02 -7.56 -5.89
C SER A 144 -10.21 -6.60 -5.91
N ARG A 145 -10.73 -6.30 -7.11
CA ARG A 145 -11.96 -5.55 -7.25
C ARG A 145 -13.13 -6.24 -6.56
N ARG A 146 -13.23 -7.57 -6.71
CA ARG A 146 -14.29 -8.38 -6.09
C ARG A 146 -14.25 -8.29 -4.56
N SER A 147 -13.06 -8.36 -3.94
CA SER A 147 -12.95 -8.24 -2.48
C SER A 147 -13.29 -6.82 -1.99
N ALA A 148 -12.94 -5.79 -2.77
CA ALA A 148 -13.32 -4.42 -2.46
C ALA A 148 -14.83 -4.19 -2.60
N GLU A 149 -15.47 -4.75 -3.62
CA GLU A 149 -16.91 -4.67 -3.85
C GLU A 149 -17.69 -5.42 -2.76
N ALA A 150 -17.25 -6.62 -2.38
CA ALA A 150 -17.86 -7.37 -1.27
C ALA A 150 -17.76 -6.62 0.08
N PHE A 151 -16.60 -6.01 0.35
CA PHE A 151 -16.46 -5.15 1.53
C PHE A 151 -17.37 -3.93 1.44
N ALA A 152 -17.37 -3.23 0.30
CA ALA A 152 -18.17 -2.03 0.10
C ALA A 152 -19.68 -2.29 0.28
N GLU A 153 -20.18 -3.41 -0.19
CA GLU A 153 -21.58 -3.82 -0.04
C GLU A 153 -21.96 -3.97 1.44
N GLY A 154 -21.23 -4.82 2.19
CA GLY A 154 -21.49 -5.00 3.62
C GLY A 154 -21.28 -3.73 4.46
N PHE A 155 -20.28 -2.93 4.09
CA PHE A 155 -20.00 -1.66 4.74
C PHE A 155 -21.11 -0.64 4.51
N LEU A 156 -21.58 -0.49 3.26
CA LEU A 156 -22.66 0.45 2.92
C LEU A 156 -24.01 0.07 3.54
N ASP A 157 -24.22 -1.19 3.92
CA ASP A 157 -25.41 -1.61 4.65
C ASP A 157 -25.48 -1.09 6.09
N LEU A 158 -24.40 -0.49 6.58
CA LEU A 158 -24.35 0.16 7.89
C LEU A 158 -24.81 1.63 7.84
N PHE A 159 -24.89 2.22 6.63
CA PHE A 159 -25.11 3.64 6.42
C PHE A 159 -26.20 3.90 5.39
N LYS A 160 -26.75 5.12 5.43
CA LYS A 160 -27.83 5.56 4.54
C LYS A 160 -27.36 6.54 3.47
N ILE A 161 -26.13 6.42 2.98
CA ILE A 161 -25.65 7.21 1.86
C ILE A 161 -26.09 6.60 0.52
N ARG A 162 -26.24 7.42 -0.51
CA ARG A 162 -26.69 6.97 -1.83
C ARG A 162 -25.73 5.99 -2.49
N ARG A 163 -26.30 4.99 -3.16
CA ARG A 163 -25.58 3.99 -3.97
C ARG A 163 -25.76 4.25 -5.48
N CYS A 164 -26.76 5.03 -5.86
CA CYS A 164 -27.07 5.35 -7.25
C CYS A 164 -25.98 6.22 -7.90
N GLN A 165 -25.95 6.20 -9.24
CA GLN A 165 -24.97 6.94 -10.05
C GLN A 165 -25.57 8.18 -10.72
N ILE A 166 -26.87 8.43 -10.54
CA ILE A 166 -27.55 9.57 -11.14
C ILE A 166 -27.00 10.89 -10.60
N LYS A 167 -27.08 11.94 -11.41
CA LYS A 167 -26.86 13.30 -10.94
C LYS A 167 -28.06 13.68 -10.07
N ILE A 168 -27.80 13.98 -8.80
CA ILE A 168 -28.88 14.39 -7.89
C ILE A 168 -29.36 15.78 -8.27
N ARG A 169 -30.67 15.91 -8.41
CA ARG A 169 -31.40 17.14 -8.39
C ARG A 169 -32.49 16.95 -7.33
N ARG A 170 -32.59 17.89 -6.42
CA ARG A 170 -33.61 17.87 -5.37
C ARG A 170 -34.95 18.19 -5.97
N ASP A 171 -35.82 17.22 -6.12
CA ASP A 171 -37.11 17.34 -6.73
C ASP A 171 -38.14 16.55 -5.90
N PRO A 172 -39.01 17.22 -5.14
CA PRO A 172 -40.03 16.55 -4.35
C PRO A 172 -40.98 15.66 -5.16
N GLU A 173 -41.16 15.95 -6.46
CA GLU A 173 -42.02 15.16 -7.37
C GLU A 173 -41.26 13.92 -7.94
N PHE A 174 -39.98 13.75 -7.63
CA PHE A 174 -39.24 12.57 -8.07
C PHE A 174 -39.81 11.30 -7.42
N PRO A 175 -40.14 10.25 -8.19
CA PRO A 175 -40.85 9.06 -7.68
C PRO A 175 -40.05 8.20 -6.69
N GLY A 176 -38.83 8.58 -6.38
CA GLY A 176 -37.96 7.78 -5.54
C GLY A 176 -37.23 6.66 -6.30
N CYS A 177 -36.61 5.76 -5.57
CA CYS A 177 -35.92 4.60 -6.12
C CYS A 177 -35.91 3.45 -5.11
N ILE A 178 -35.53 2.25 -5.55
CA ILE A 178 -35.47 1.05 -4.72
C ILE A 178 -34.66 1.26 -3.43
N TYR A 179 -33.56 2.02 -3.46
CA TYR A 179 -32.75 2.28 -2.26
C TYR A 179 -33.46 3.14 -1.23
N SER A 180 -34.32 4.07 -1.66
CA SER A 180 -35.15 4.87 -0.77
C SER A 180 -36.27 4.05 -0.16
N GLU A 181 -36.94 3.23 -0.97
CA GLU A 181 -38.02 2.33 -0.51
C GLU A 181 -37.50 1.33 0.53
N MET A 182 -36.31 0.76 0.30
CA MET A 182 -35.63 -0.15 1.24
C MET A 182 -35.00 0.57 2.43
N LYS A 183 -35.14 1.89 2.57
CA LYS A 183 -34.53 2.71 3.64
C LYS A 183 -33.00 2.60 3.72
N MET A 184 -32.35 2.29 2.62
CA MET A 184 -30.88 2.16 2.48
C MET A 184 -30.23 3.50 2.07
N CYS A 185 -31.00 4.55 1.84
CA CYS A 185 -30.57 5.88 1.45
C CYS A 185 -31.47 6.94 2.11
N LEU A 186 -30.89 8.07 2.51
CA LEU A 186 -31.65 9.23 3.02
C LEU A 186 -32.46 9.96 1.93
N ALA A 187 -32.31 9.52 0.68
CA ALA A 187 -33.12 9.97 -0.45
C ALA A 187 -33.06 11.48 -0.75
N PRO A 188 -31.87 12.08 -0.92
CA PRO A 188 -31.74 13.48 -1.22
C PRO A 188 -32.37 13.86 -2.56
N CYS A 189 -32.58 12.90 -3.49
CA CYS A 189 -33.14 13.12 -4.82
C CYS A 189 -34.59 13.58 -4.78
N PHE A 190 -35.43 13.11 -3.85
CA PHE A 190 -36.80 13.57 -3.66
C PHE A 190 -37.01 14.39 -2.37
N ALA A 191 -35.96 15.06 -1.91
CA ALA A 191 -35.95 15.86 -0.70
C ALA A 191 -36.32 15.11 0.61
N GLY A 192 -36.03 13.80 0.65
CA GLY A 192 -36.29 12.94 1.82
C GLY A 192 -35.42 13.22 3.05
N CYS A 193 -34.40 14.08 2.93
CA CYS A 193 -33.56 14.56 4.03
C CYS A 193 -33.11 16.01 3.78
N THR A 194 -32.61 16.68 4.80
CA THR A 194 -31.88 17.94 4.64
C THR A 194 -30.46 17.69 4.13
N GLU A 195 -29.79 18.76 3.72
CA GLU A 195 -28.35 18.68 3.36
C GLU A 195 -27.53 18.33 4.60
N ASP A 196 -27.84 18.92 5.74
CA ASP A 196 -27.15 18.65 7.02
C ASP A 196 -27.32 17.19 7.46
N ASP A 197 -28.49 16.59 7.32
CA ASP A 197 -28.71 15.17 7.62
C ASP A 197 -27.80 14.27 6.75
N TYR A 198 -27.69 14.62 5.47
CA TYR A 198 -26.84 13.86 4.55
C TYR A 198 -25.36 14.03 4.85
N ASP A 199 -24.96 15.23 5.25
CA ASP A 199 -23.59 15.56 5.67
C ASP A 199 -23.19 14.82 6.94
N VAL A 200 -24.08 14.76 7.93
CA VAL A 200 -23.85 13.98 9.14
C VAL A 200 -23.60 12.50 8.79
N GLU A 201 -24.44 11.92 7.93
CA GLU A 201 -24.27 10.51 7.54
C GLU A 201 -23.00 10.30 6.71
N THR A 202 -22.64 11.25 5.83
CA THR A 202 -21.37 11.20 5.09
C THR A 202 -20.17 11.29 6.04
N SER A 203 -20.23 12.15 7.06
CA SER A 203 -19.19 12.29 8.08
C SER A 203 -18.97 10.98 8.83
N ARG A 204 -20.05 10.27 9.17
CA ARG A 204 -19.98 8.96 9.84
C ARG A 204 -19.31 7.92 8.96
N VAL A 205 -19.60 7.87 7.65
CA VAL A 205 -18.93 6.99 6.69
C VAL A 205 -17.44 7.28 6.64
N VAL A 206 -17.05 8.55 6.51
CA VAL A 206 -15.65 8.96 6.41
C VAL A 206 -14.90 8.67 7.71
N ALA A 207 -15.48 9.02 8.87
CA ALA A 207 -14.88 8.75 10.18
C ALA A 207 -14.67 7.24 10.41
N THR A 208 -15.64 6.43 10.04
CA THR A 208 -15.54 4.96 10.15
C THR A 208 -14.42 4.40 9.28
N LEU A 209 -14.30 4.86 8.04
CA LEU A 209 -13.24 4.42 7.13
C LEU A 209 -11.86 4.94 7.57
N ALA A 210 -11.77 6.18 8.06
CA ALA A 210 -10.52 6.78 8.54
C ALA A 210 -9.96 6.07 9.76
N THR A 211 -10.82 5.58 10.65
CA THR A 211 -10.44 4.89 11.89
C THR A 211 -10.51 3.37 11.78
N SER A 212 -10.58 2.82 10.55
CA SER A 212 -10.72 1.37 10.32
C SER A 212 -11.89 0.72 11.09
N GLY A 213 -12.95 1.49 11.34
CA GLY A 213 -14.18 1.04 12.00
C GLY A 213 -14.31 1.45 13.47
N GLU A 214 -13.26 1.95 14.10
CA GLU A 214 -13.26 2.27 15.53
C GLU A 214 -14.32 3.34 15.88
N ALA A 215 -14.43 4.41 15.09
CA ALA A 215 -15.40 5.49 15.32
C ALA A 215 -16.84 4.97 15.38
N LEU A 216 -17.24 4.08 14.48
CA LEU A 216 -18.58 3.48 14.47
C LEU A 216 -18.78 2.54 15.66
N THR A 217 -17.78 1.76 16.01
CA THR A 217 -17.85 0.85 17.14
C THR A 217 -18.05 1.63 18.44
N GLN A 218 -17.28 2.68 18.66
CA GLN A 218 -17.41 3.56 19.83
C GLN A 218 -18.76 4.28 19.87
N GLU A 219 -19.28 4.74 18.74
CA GLU A 219 -20.61 5.34 18.65
C GLU A 219 -21.68 4.35 19.08
N LEU A 220 -21.69 3.15 18.52
CA LEU A 220 -22.69 2.13 18.83
C LEU A 220 -22.58 1.61 20.27
N GLU A 221 -21.39 1.50 20.82
CA GLU A 221 -21.20 1.11 22.24
C GLU A 221 -21.72 2.18 23.20
N ARG A 222 -21.52 3.46 22.90
CA ARG A 222 -22.09 4.56 23.67
C ARG A 222 -23.62 4.52 23.62
N ASP A 223 -24.22 4.33 22.44
CA ASP A 223 -25.66 4.24 22.26
C ASP A 223 -26.26 3.06 23.05
N ARG A 224 -25.57 1.91 23.06
CA ARG A 224 -25.97 0.74 23.83
C ARG A 224 -25.90 1.01 25.33
N GLY A 225 -24.82 1.64 25.79
CA GLY A 225 -24.63 2.03 27.19
C GLY A 225 -25.76 2.96 27.68
N ALA A 226 -26.04 4.01 26.92
CA ALA A 226 -27.11 4.97 27.21
C ALA A 226 -28.49 4.29 27.27
N ALA A 227 -28.78 3.37 26.35
CA ALA A 227 -30.03 2.60 26.37
C ALA A 227 -30.12 1.68 27.60
N SER A 228 -29.02 1.07 28.02
CA SER A 228 -28.94 0.21 29.20
C SER A 228 -29.13 1.01 30.50
N GLU A 229 -28.50 2.17 30.62
CA GLU A 229 -28.66 3.09 31.74
C GLU A 229 -30.10 3.61 31.87
N ALA A 230 -30.76 3.83 30.74
CA ALA A 230 -32.19 4.20 30.69
C ALA A 230 -33.13 3.01 30.89
N LEU A 231 -32.61 1.80 31.14
CA LEU A 231 -33.35 0.54 31.27
C LEU A 231 -34.21 0.18 30.05
N ASP A 232 -33.87 0.76 28.87
CA ASP A 232 -34.48 0.46 27.58
C ASP A 232 -33.79 -0.78 26.96
N PHE A 233 -34.16 -1.97 27.43
CA PHE A 233 -33.56 -3.22 27.01
C PHE A 233 -33.85 -3.58 25.54
N GLU A 234 -35.00 -3.17 25.02
CA GLU A 234 -35.32 -3.39 23.60
C GLU A 234 -34.38 -2.60 22.68
N ARG A 235 -34.17 -1.31 23.00
CA ARG A 235 -33.23 -0.46 22.29
C ARG A 235 -31.80 -0.97 22.46
N ALA A 236 -31.38 -1.35 23.66
CA ALA A 236 -30.06 -1.92 23.90
C ALA A 236 -29.80 -3.19 23.08
N ALA A 237 -30.79 -4.09 22.98
CA ALA A 237 -30.73 -5.29 22.15
C ALA A 237 -30.67 -4.96 20.64
N ALA A 238 -31.41 -3.97 20.18
CA ALA A 238 -31.38 -3.52 18.80
C ALA A 238 -30.00 -2.93 18.42
N VAL A 239 -29.42 -2.12 19.32
CA VAL A 239 -28.06 -1.57 19.11
C VAL A 239 -27.01 -2.68 19.15
N HIS A 240 -27.15 -3.68 20.03
CA HIS A 240 -26.25 -4.84 20.07
C HIS A 240 -26.22 -5.58 18.72
N LYS A 241 -27.37 -5.85 18.11
CA LYS A 241 -27.43 -6.44 16.76
C LYS A 241 -26.74 -5.57 15.69
N ARG A 242 -26.80 -4.23 15.85
CA ARG A 242 -26.07 -3.33 14.96
C ARG A 242 -24.55 -3.42 15.14
N ILE A 243 -24.07 -3.59 16.38
CA ILE A 243 -22.65 -3.83 16.69
C ILE A 243 -22.17 -5.13 16.04
N GLU A 244 -22.94 -6.22 16.18
CA GLU A 244 -22.61 -7.50 15.53
C GLU A 244 -22.51 -7.36 14.01
N LYS A 245 -23.50 -6.68 13.38
CA LYS A 245 -23.50 -6.41 11.94
C LYS A 245 -22.30 -5.56 11.53
N ALA A 246 -21.97 -4.50 12.25
CA ALA A 246 -20.83 -3.66 12.01
C ALA A 246 -19.51 -4.44 12.10
N THR A 247 -19.35 -5.23 13.17
CA THR A 247 -18.18 -6.08 13.37
C THR A 247 -18.01 -7.09 12.22
N ALA A 248 -19.09 -7.71 11.76
CA ALA A 248 -19.04 -8.65 10.64
C ALA A 248 -18.63 -7.97 9.34
N ALA A 249 -19.16 -6.79 9.04
CA ALA A 249 -18.81 -6.02 7.85
C ALA A 249 -17.33 -5.57 7.88
N LEU A 250 -16.87 -5.05 9.03
CA LEU A 250 -15.51 -4.54 9.20
C LEU A 250 -14.42 -5.63 9.16
N ARG A 251 -14.75 -6.90 9.46
CA ARG A 251 -13.82 -8.03 9.28
C ARG A 251 -13.35 -8.19 7.82
N GLY A 252 -14.10 -7.69 6.86
CA GLY A 252 -13.73 -7.68 5.45
C GLY A 252 -12.68 -6.63 5.07
N LEU A 253 -12.34 -5.70 5.98
CA LEU A 253 -11.32 -4.68 5.76
C LEU A 253 -9.92 -5.28 5.99
N PRO A 254 -9.06 -5.37 4.95
CA PRO A 254 -7.70 -5.87 5.14
C PRO A 254 -6.86 -4.92 5.99
N GLU A 255 -5.93 -5.45 6.77
CA GLU A 255 -5.02 -4.67 7.63
C GLU A 255 -4.30 -3.52 6.89
N ILE A 256 -3.92 -3.75 5.64
CA ILE A 256 -3.27 -2.74 4.78
C ILE A 256 -4.25 -1.70 4.22
N ALA A 257 -5.54 -1.98 4.21
CA ALA A 257 -6.54 -1.09 3.63
C ALA A 257 -6.88 0.04 4.59
N ARG A 258 -6.08 1.08 4.52
CA ARG A 258 -6.18 2.32 5.30
C ARG A 258 -6.42 3.51 4.37
N ARG A 259 -6.66 4.66 4.90
CA ARG A 259 -6.65 5.91 4.15
C ARG A 259 -5.27 6.05 3.46
N ILE A 260 -5.26 6.15 2.12
CA ILE A 260 -4.02 5.98 1.34
C ILE A 260 -3.01 7.10 1.53
N ASP A 261 -3.47 8.32 1.83
CA ASP A 261 -2.63 9.49 2.10
C ASP A 261 -2.13 9.55 3.55
N GLU A 262 -2.60 8.63 4.41
CA GLU A 262 -2.15 8.40 5.78
C GLU A 262 -1.57 6.98 5.95
N LEU A 263 -1.34 6.26 4.85
CA LEU A 263 -0.74 4.94 4.89
C LEU A 263 0.76 5.06 5.16
N ASP A 264 1.11 5.09 6.43
CA ASP A 264 2.48 5.12 6.92
C ASP A 264 2.84 3.75 7.50
N ALA A 265 3.90 3.15 6.97
CA ALA A 265 4.33 1.82 7.34
C ALA A 265 5.83 1.62 7.09
N VAL A 266 6.39 0.54 7.62
CA VAL A 266 7.73 0.07 7.30
C VAL A 266 7.70 -1.41 6.96
N ILE A 267 8.33 -1.77 5.85
CA ILE A 267 8.54 -3.17 5.47
C ILE A 267 9.97 -3.55 5.78
N LEU A 268 10.14 -4.69 6.47
CA LEU A 268 11.43 -5.29 6.78
C LEU A 268 11.62 -6.56 5.98
N GLN A 269 12.77 -6.70 5.35
CA GLN A 269 13.15 -7.90 4.59
C GLN A 269 14.63 -8.24 4.77
N ARG A 270 15.01 -9.48 4.50
CA ARG A 270 16.43 -9.81 4.36
C ARG A 270 17.03 -8.99 3.23
N ALA A 271 18.20 -8.41 3.47
CA ALA A 271 19.00 -7.80 2.42
C ALA A 271 19.85 -8.84 1.67
N ALA A 272 20.49 -8.40 0.59
CA ALA A 272 21.40 -9.25 -0.17
C ALA A 272 22.69 -9.59 0.61
N GLU A 273 23.14 -8.68 1.46
CA GLU A 273 24.32 -8.86 2.31
C GLU A 273 23.97 -9.71 3.55
N ASP A 274 24.90 -10.53 3.98
CA ASP A 274 24.75 -11.33 5.19
C ASP A 274 24.55 -10.43 6.41
N LYS A 275 23.75 -10.92 7.37
CA LYS A 275 23.42 -10.20 8.61
C LYS A 275 22.88 -8.78 8.37
N SER A 276 22.20 -8.57 7.25
CA SER A 276 21.65 -7.26 6.90
C SER A 276 20.14 -7.32 6.65
N ILE A 277 19.46 -6.25 7.03
CA ILE A 277 18.02 -6.07 6.84
C ILE A 277 17.79 -4.87 5.91
N ALA A 278 16.99 -5.08 4.89
CA ALA A 278 16.45 -4.01 4.06
C ALA A 278 15.18 -3.44 4.69
N VAL A 279 15.15 -2.14 4.88
CA VAL A 279 14.06 -1.37 5.49
C VAL A 279 13.44 -0.48 4.41
N PHE A 280 12.17 -0.69 4.11
CA PHE A 280 11.43 0.08 3.10
C PHE A 280 10.36 0.93 3.80
N PRO A 281 10.60 2.23 4.02
CA PRO A 281 9.59 3.12 4.57
C PRO A 281 8.50 3.40 3.54
N ILE A 282 7.27 3.52 4.03
CA ILE A 282 6.09 3.93 3.28
C ILE A 282 5.53 5.15 3.99
N LEU A 283 5.40 6.26 3.28
CA LEU A 283 4.92 7.53 3.82
C LEU A 283 3.79 8.06 2.94
N GLY A 284 2.60 8.19 3.52
CA GLY A 284 1.43 8.61 2.77
C GLY A 284 1.13 7.72 1.55
N GLY A 285 1.40 6.41 1.64
CA GLY A 285 1.24 5.46 0.54
C GLY A 285 2.33 5.51 -0.54
N LEU A 286 3.40 6.26 -0.31
CA LEU A 286 4.56 6.35 -1.19
C LEU A 286 5.73 5.55 -0.63
N LEU A 287 6.37 4.74 -1.47
CA LEU A 287 7.61 4.05 -1.11
C LEU A 287 8.76 5.05 -1.09
N ALA A 288 9.38 5.23 0.06
CA ALA A 288 10.60 6.01 0.20
C ALA A 288 11.85 5.19 -0.19
N GLU A 289 13.02 5.84 -0.23
CA GLU A 289 14.27 5.14 -0.48
C GLU A 289 14.53 4.10 0.60
N PRO A 290 14.86 2.85 0.22
CA PRO A 290 15.17 1.81 1.18
C PRO A 290 16.51 2.08 1.86
N MET A 291 16.64 1.55 3.06
CA MET A 291 17.84 1.61 3.87
C MET A 291 18.27 0.21 4.23
N PHE A 292 19.58 0.04 4.46
CA PHE A 292 20.14 -1.25 4.80
C PHE A 292 20.81 -1.19 6.17
N LEU A 293 20.30 -1.97 7.12
CA LEU A 293 20.86 -2.12 8.47
C LEU A 293 21.81 -3.31 8.46
N ARG A 294 23.11 -3.04 8.60
CA ARG A 294 24.18 -4.05 8.63
C ARG A 294 24.52 -4.39 10.08
N PHE A 295 23.95 -5.46 10.61
CA PHE A 295 24.10 -5.84 12.02
C PHE A 295 25.53 -6.28 12.38
N GLY A 296 26.34 -6.70 11.41
CA GLY A 296 27.76 -6.95 11.63
C GLY A 296 28.55 -5.69 11.98
N GLU A 297 28.23 -4.57 11.36
CA GLU A 297 28.84 -3.27 11.61
C GLU A 297 28.27 -2.60 12.87
N LEU A 298 26.98 -2.82 13.15
CA LEU A 298 26.30 -2.27 14.32
C LEU A 298 26.85 -2.79 15.65
N SER A 299 27.52 -3.95 15.66
CA SER A 299 28.16 -4.48 16.87
C SER A 299 29.33 -3.62 17.36
N SER A 300 29.91 -2.78 16.50
CA SER A 300 30.95 -1.81 16.82
C SER A 300 30.43 -0.41 17.07
N GLU A 301 29.13 -0.17 16.83
CA GLU A 301 28.49 1.13 17.07
C GLU A 301 28.10 1.32 18.54
N PRO A 302 28.37 2.49 19.13
CA PRO A 302 27.99 2.77 20.52
C PRO A 302 26.47 2.98 20.71
N ARG A 303 25.72 3.12 19.60
CA ARG A 303 24.27 3.35 19.62
C ARG A 303 23.50 2.03 19.56
N SER A 304 22.41 1.93 20.30
CA SER A 304 21.52 0.77 20.21
C SER A 304 20.82 0.72 18.84
N VAL A 305 20.49 -0.49 18.37
CA VAL A 305 19.71 -0.69 17.13
C VAL A 305 18.39 0.08 17.17
N GLU A 306 17.77 0.20 18.36
CA GLU A 306 16.56 1.01 18.54
C GLU A 306 16.83 2.50 18.28
N ALA A 307 17.94 3.04 18.77
CA ALA A 307 18.32 4.44 18.53
C ALA A 307 18.55 4.69 17.03
N ILE A 308 19.16 3.75 16.32
CA ILE A 308 19.38 3.83 14.87
C ILE A 308 18.03 3.78 14.14
N LEU A 309 17.14 2.86 14.51
CA LEU A 309 15.79 2.79 13.95
C LEU A 309 14.99 4.06 14.21
N LYS A 310 15.09 4.64 15.41
CA LYS A 310 14.45 5.93 15.73
C LYS A 310 15.00 7.04 14.85
N GLN A 311 16.31 7.17 14.75
CA GLN A 311 16.94 8.15 13.88
C GLN A 311 16.54 8.02 12.41
N VAL A 312 16.24 6.82 11.98
CA VAL A 312 15.87 6.48 10.61
C VAL A 312 14.38 6.72 10.34
N LEU A 313 13.51 6.37 11.26
CA LEU A 313 12.06 6.41 11.08
C LEU A 313 11.41 7.72 11.55
N GLU A 314 11.87 8.28 12.68
CA GLU A 314 11.29 9.50 13.26
C GLU A 314 11.52 10.79 12.46
N PRO A 315 12.72 11.10 11.93
CA PRO A 315 12.92 12.33 11.17
C PRO A 315 12.10 12.37 9.87
N ARG A 316 11.77 11.23 9.31
CA ARG A 316 10.96 11.15 8.10
C ARG A 316 9.47 11.36 8.38
N MET A 317 9.06 11.23 9.65
CA MET A 317 7.70 11.46 10.11
C MET A 317 7.50 12.81 10.79
N ASN A 318 8.55 13.32 11.49
CA ASN A 318 8.50 14.57 12.24
C ASN A 318 8.89 15.80 11.42
N THR A 319 9.51 15.65 10.28
CA THR A 319 9.77 16.81 9.45
C THR A 319 8.48 17.20 8.75
N ASN A 320 7.82 18.20 9.30
CA ASN A 320 7.01 19.11 8.50
C ASN A 320 7.73 19.47 7.18
N GLU A 321 9.06 19.38 7.08
CA GLU A 321 9.87 19.57 5.87
C GLU A 321 9.74 18.44 4.84
N HIS A 322 9.62 17.16 5.19
CA HIS A 322 9.27 16.13 4.20
C HIS A 322 7.76 16.18 3.88
N ARG A 323 6.95 16.44 4.86
CA ARG A 323 5.57 16.84 4.67
C ARG A 323 5.53 18.15 3.85
N SER A 324 6.37 19.13 4.15
CA SER A 324 6.51 20.42 3.46
C SER A 324 7.21 20.30 2.10
N ARG A 325 8.18 19.45 1.90
CA ARG A 325 8.81 19.22 0.58
C ARG A 325 7.86 18.52 -0.40
N TYR A 326 7.06 17.57 0.10
CA TYR A 326 5.91 17.06 -0.63
C TYR A 326 4.74 18.05 -0.60
N GLU A 327 4.67 18.94 0.38
CA GLU A 327 3.76 20.06 0.48
C GLU A 327 4.17 21.19 -0.46
N GLU A 328 5.41 21.54 -0.62
CA GLU A 328 5.90 22.55 -1.57
C GLU A 328 5.85 22.08 -3.01
N GLU A 329 6.20 20.82 -3.30
CA GLU A 329 5.98 20.23 -4.62
C GLU A 329 4.48 20.03 -4.90
N SER A 330 3.62 19.90 -3.86
CA SER A 330 2.16 19.86 -3.99
C SER A 330 1.51 21.23 -3.76
N HIS A 331 2.16 22.22 -3.12
CA HIS A 331 1.69 23.61 -3.04
C HIS A 331 1.94 24.38 -4.34
N ALA A 332 2.93 24.00 -5.15
CA ALA A 332 2.97 24.40 -6.55
C ALA A 332 1.76 23.83 -7.34
N GLY A 333 1.00 22.90 -6.73
CA GLY A 333 -0.24 22.30 -7.21
C GLY A 333 -1.41 22.41 -6.23
N ALA A 334 -1.39 23.28 -5.23
CA ALA A 334 -2.58 23.69 -4.52
C ALA A 334 -3.51 24.35 -5.55
N VAL A 335 -4.26 23.53 -6.24
CA VAL A 335 -5.32 24.00 -7.11
C VAL A 335 -6.25 24.82 -6.19
N PRO A 336 -6.40 26.14 -6.43
CA PRO A 336 -7.40 26.92 -5.76
C PRO A 336 -8.73 26.16 -5.86
N PRO A 337 -9.67 26.30 -4.93
CA PRO A 337 -10.95 25.63 -5.03
C PRO A 337 -11.43 25.79 -6.46
N ASN A 338 -11.47 24.67 -7.19
CA ASN A 338 -11.90 24.70 -8.58
C ASN A 338 -13.30 25.31 -8.56
N GLU A 339 -13.58 26.22 -9.48
CA GLU A 339 -14.94 26.76 -9.70
C GLU A 339 -16.01 25.67 -9.88
N THR A 340 -15.58 24.41 -10.01
CA THR A 340 -16.42 23.20 -10.11
C THR A 340 -16.64 22.48 -8.78
N ASP A 341 -15.97 22.88 -7.69
CA ASP A 341 -16.21 22.28 -6.37
C ASP A 341 -17.49 22.91 -5.78
N SER A 342 -18.42 22.07 -5.34
CA SER A 342 -19.53 22.57 -4.53
C SER A 342 -19.00 23.20 -3.24
N PRO A 343 -19.71 24.17 -2.62
CA PRO A 343 -19.31 24.74 -1.33
C PRO A 343 -19.02 23.69 -0.27
N LEU A 344 -19.76 22.58 -0.28
CA LEU A 344 -19.57 21.41 0.56
C LEU A 344 -18.27 20.67 0.24
N GLY A 345 -17.92 20.50 -1.03
CA GLY A 345 -16.67 19.87 -1.44
C GLY A 345 -15.42 20.60 -0.92
N ALA A 346 -15.47 21.93 -0.89
CA ALA A 346 -14.41 22.76 -0.31
C ALA A 346 -14.31 22.54 1.22
N ARG A 347 -15.45 22.50 1.93
CA ARG A 347 -15.54 22.22 3.37
C ARG A 347 -14.93 20.87 3.72
N TRP A 348 -15.26 19.80 2.97
CA TRP A 348 -14.74 18.46 3.17
C TRP A 348 -13.21 18.39 3.01
N ARG A 349 -12.64 19.12 2.04
CA ARG A 349 -11.19 19.20 1.86
C ARG A 349 -10.49 19.73 3.11
N VAL A 350 -10.98 20.82 3.68
CA VAL A 350 -10.42 21.42 4.89
C VAL A 350 -10.61 20.48 6.08
N GLN A 351 -11.85 20.01 6.29
CA GLN A 351 -12.20 19.19 7.45
C GLN A 351 -11.41 17.88 7.54
N TYR A 352 -11.16 17.23 6.39
CA TYR A 352 -10.45 15.94 6.35
C TYR A 352 -9.02 16.04 5.83
N GLY A 353 -8.48 17.24 5.65
CA GLY A 353 -7.12 17.46 5.16
C GLY A 353 -6.85 16.74 3.83
N LEU A 354 -7.82 16.74 2.90
CA LEU A 354 -7.70 16.01 1.64
C LEU A 354 -6.67 16.67 0.74
N ARG A 355 -5.68 15.89 0.28
CA ARG A 355 -4.57 16.37 -0.55
C ARG A 355 -4.62 15.73 -1.93
N ASN A 356 -4.03 16.43 -2.90
CA ASN A 356 -3.82 15.87 -4.23
C ASN A 356 -2.89 14.66 -4.15
N ALA A 357 -3.26 13.58 -4.83
CA ALA A 357 -2.43 12.39 -4.89
C ALA A 357 -1.35 12.55 -5.96
N PRO A 358 -0.04 12.42 -5.62
CA PRO A 358 1.00 12.34 -6.62
C PRO A 358 0.75 11.17 -7.58
N PRO A 359 1.10 11.29 -8.88
CA PRO A 359 0.89 10.23 -9.86
C PRO A 359 1.52 8.89 -9.46
N GLU A 360 2.68 8.95 -8.79
CA GLU A 360 3.44 7.79 -8.32
C GLU A 360 2.71 7.00 -7.24
N ARG A 361 1.81 7.60 -6.46
CA ARG A 361 1.12 6.91 -5.36
C ARG A 361 0.37 5.68 -5.84
N SER A 362 -0.32 5.77 -6.98
CA SER A 362 -1.02 4.63 -7.58
C SER A 362 -0.08 3.48 -7.97
N GLU A 363 1.13 3.81 -8.42
CA GLU A 363 2.16 2.87 -8.82
C GLU A 363 2.81 2.19 -7.62
N HIS A 364 3.14 2.98 -6.60
CA HIS A 364 3.70 2.47 -5.34
C HIS A 364 2.69 1.57 -4.61
N LEU A 365 1.41 1.96 -4.58
CA LEU A 365 0.36 1.10 -4.05
C LEU A 365 0.18 -0.20 -4.85
N ALA A 366 0.42 -0.18 -6.17
CA ALA A 366 0.39 -1.39 -6.98
C ALA A 366 1.54 -2.34 -6.63
N ILE A 367 2.75 -1.82 -6.37
CA ILE A 367 3.90 -2.60 -5.92
C ILE A 367 3.63 -3.17 -4.53
N LEU A 368 3.19 -2.32 -3.61
CA LEU A 368 2.88 -2.67 -2.22
C LEU A 368 1.78 -3.74 -2.14
N SER A 369 0.68 -3.55 -2.87
CA SER A 369 -0.43 -4.51 -2.92
C SER A 369 0.00 -5.87 -3.45
N ARG A 370 0.79 -5.89 -4.54
CA ARG A 370 1.34 -7.13 -5.10
C ARG A 370 2.18 -7.91 -4.08
N TRP A 371 3.00 -7.22 -3.32
CA TRP A 371 3.81 -7.83 -2.28
C TRP A 371 2.96 -8.28 -1.09
N PHE A 372 2.08 -7.42 -0.58
CA PHE A 372 1.30 -7.70 0.63
C PHE A 372 0.42 -8.94 0.47
N TYR A 373 -0.21 -9.10 -0.70
CA TYR A 373 -1.10 -10.23 -1.01
C TYR A 373 -0.39 -11.43 -1.63
N SER A 374 0.96 -11.40 -1.77
CA SER A 374 1.72 -12.56 -2.27
C SER A 374 1.71 -13.71 -1.25
N LYS A 375 1.78 -14.94 -1.75
CA LYS A 375 1.88 -16.14 -0.92
C LYS A 375 3.03 -17.03 -1.43
N PRO A 376 4.05 -17.31 -0.60
CA PRO A 376 4.29 -16.71 0.71
C PRO A 376 4.69 -15.22 0.59
N ARG A 377 4.33 -14.42 1.60
CA ARG A 377 4.79 -13.05 1.74
C ARG A 377 6.18 -13.05 2.38
N GLU A 378 7.17 -12.50 1.70
CA GLU A 378 8.52 -12.35 2.22
C GLU A 378 8.59 -11.11 3.13
N GLY A 379 9.19 -11.25 4.33
CA GLY A 379 9.35 -10.15 5.27
C GLY A 379 8.10 -9.80 6.09
N GLU A 380 8.18 -8.70 6.81
CA GLU A 380 7.14 -8.24 7.72
C GLU A 380 6.82 -6.76 7.49
N ILE A 381 5.58 -6.34 7.77
CA ILE A 381 5.15 -4.93 7.71
C ILE A 381 4.68 -4.48 9.09
N PHE A 382 5.01 -3.25 9.42
CA PHE A 382 4.57 -2.57 10.65
C PHE A 382 3.97 -1.22 10.25
N PHE A 383 2.76 -0.98 10.73
CA PHE A 383 2.07 0.28 10.51
C PHE A 383 2.38 1.25 11.64
N TRP A 384 2.42 2.53 11.29
CA TRP A 384 2.46 3.59 12.28
C TRP A 384 1.06 3.80 12.89
N GLU A 385 0.98 3.80 14.22
CA GLU A 385 -0.25 3.99 14.99
C GLU A 385 0.08 4.87 16.20
N ALA A 386 0.12 6.20 16.02
CA ALA A 386 0.58 7.17 17.02
C ALA A 386 2.06 7.02 17.43
N ALA A 387 2.64 5.84 17.35
CA ALA A 387 4.06 5.56 17.57
C ALA A 387 4.51 4.32 16.78
N TRP A 388 5.81 4.22 16.51
CA TRP A 388 6.38 3.01 15.92
C TRP A 388 6.48 1.88 16.94
N PRO A 389 6.08 0.65 16.59
CA PRO A 389 6.18 -0.50 17.48
C PRO A 389 7.64 -1.05 17.52
N TYR A 390 8.61 -0.27 17.99
CA TYR A 390 10.05 -0.59 17.94
C TYR A 390 10.38 -1.97 18.48
N ARG A 391 9.79 -2.39 19.60
CA ARG A 391 10.03 -3.73 20.17
C ARG A 391 9.60 -4.85 19.21
N ARG A 392 8.51 -4.66 18.46
CA ARG A 392 8.03 -5.63 17.47
C ARG A 392 8.95 -5.63 16.24
N ILE A 393 9.39 -4.44 15.80
CA ILE A 393 10.34 -4.25 14.70
C ILE A 393 11.66 -4.96 15.00
N LEU A 394 12.24 -4.77 16.20
CA LEU A 394 13.48 -5.41 16.63
C LEU A 394 13.36 -6.94 16.68
N ARG A 395 12.25 -7.47 17.19
CA ARG A 395 11.99 -8.92 17.17
C ARG A 395 11.88 -9.46 15.74
N ALA A 396 11.30 -8.70 14.82
CA ALA A 396 11.23 -9.06 13.41
C ALA A 396 12.62 -9.07 12.76
N CYS A 397 13.47 -8.08 13.05
CA CYS A 397 14.86 -8.09 12.61
C CYS A 397 15.59 -9.36 13.07
N ALA A 398 15.45 -9.72 14.34
CA ALA A 398 16.07 -10.95 14.89
C ALA A 398 15.56 -12.22 14.17
N ARG A 399 14.24 -12.33 13.91
CA ARG A 399 13.68 -13.47 13.15
C ARG A 399 14.21 -13.51 11.72
N LEU A 400 14.26 -12.37 11.06
CA LEU A 400 14.75 -12.27 9.69
C LEU A 400 16.25 -12.57 9.58
N LEU A 401 17.06 -12.34 10.60
CA LEU A 401 18.48 -12.65 10.65
C LEU A 401 18.78 -14.11 11.03
N ALA A 402 17.84 -14.79 11.67
CA ALA A 402 18.02 -16.19 12.04
C ALA A 402 18.29 -17.08 10.81
N PRO A 403 19.18 -18.08 10.90
CA PRO A 403 19.45 -19.01 9.80
C PRO A 403 18.15 -19.68 9.34
N MET A 404 17.96 -19.82 8.03
CA MET A 404 16.84 -20.57 7.48
C MET A 404 16.97 -22.05 7.87
N GLY A 405 16.18 -22.51 8.83
CA GLY A 405 16.19 -23.91 9.29
C GLY A 405 16.07 -24.10 10.80
N ALA A 406 16.14 -23.04 11.62
CA ALA A 406 15.84 -23.18 13.03
C ALA A 406 14.31 -23.29 13.24
N PRO A 407 13.79 -24.36 13.90
CA PRO A 407 12.37 -24.45 14.18
C PRO A 407 11.98 -23.30 15.13
N THR A 408 11.03 -22.48 14.70
CA THR A 408 10.41 -21.47 15.56
C THR A 408 9.69 -22.20 16.68
N SER A 409 10.27 -22.21 17.88
CA SER A 409 9.57 -22.60 19.09
C SER A 409 8.43 -21.58 19.30
N ASN A 410 7.24 -22.00 18.99
CA ASN A 410 6.01 -21.25 19.27
C ASN A 410 5.76 -21.32 20.77
N PRO A 411 5.78 -20.23 21.54
CA PRO A 411 5.30 -20.24 22.90
C PRO A 411 3.79 -19.97 22.84
N SER A 412 3.01 -21.01 22.57
CA SER A 412 1.56 -20.91 22.66
C SER A 412 0.95 -22.23 23.08
N SER A 413 0.10 -22.12 24.08
CA SER A 413 -0.83 -23.11 24.63
C SER A 413 -0.30 -24.02 25.74
N ALA A 414 -0.02 -23.41 26.89
CA ALA A 414 -0.31 -24.08 28.14
C ALA A 414 -1.79 -23.81 28.50
N ASN A 415 -2.66 -24.70 28.07
CA ASN A 415 -4.01 -24.79 28.62
C ASN A 415 -3.90 -25.50 29.98
N PRO A 416 -4.34 -24.94 31.11
CA PRO A 416 -4.44 -25.69 32.35
C PRO A 416 -5.64 -26.63 32.26
N SER A 417 -5.36 -27.92 32.37
CA SER A 417 -6.37 -28.96 32.51
C SER A 417 -7.18 -28.74 33.79
N PRO A 418 -8.51 -28.97 33.83
CA PRO A 418 -9.28 -28.90 35.02
C PRO A 418 -8.96 -30.12 35.89
N GLN A 419 -8.52 -29.85 37.14
CA GLN A 419 -8.42 -30.87 38.17
C GLN A 419 -9.82 -31.36 38.54
N SER A 420 -10.05 -32.64 38.34
CA SER A 420 -11.17 -33.37 38.93
C SER A 420 -10.93 -33.56 40.41
N SER A 421 -11.74 -32.95 41.24
CA SER A 421 -11.86 -33.27 42.67
C SER A 421 -12.92 -34.33 42.86
N SER A 422 -12.50 -35.41 43.46
CA SER A 422 -13.33 -36.46 44.11
C SER A 422 -14.14 -35.90 45.22
#